data_562b0cfabb3a735c892c6b6b1f5d663c
#
_entry.id   562b0cfabb3a735c892c6b6b1f5d663c
#
_cell.length_a   1.000
_cell.length_b   1.000
_cell.length_c   1.000
_cell.angle_alpha   90.00
_cell.angle_beta   90.00
_cell.angle_gamma   90.00
#
_symmetry.space_group_name_H-M   'P 1'
#
loop_
_entity.id
_entity.type
_entity.pdbx_description
1 polymer ?
#
loop_
_entity_poly.entity_id
_entity_poly.type
_entity_poly.pdbx_seq_one_letter_code
_entity_poly.pdbx_strand_id
1 'polypeptide(L)' 'MKLNLKRPLAFFDIESTGTNVGSDRIVELSVIKMNPDGSEEVKTWRMNPGMPIPLESSLVHGIYDEHIKDEPAFEAL' A
#
# COMPACT_ATOMS: atom_id res chain seq x y z
N MET A 1 -3.89 -20.13 -8.04
CA MET A 1 -4.56 -20.04 -9.35
C MET A 1 -3.52 -20.04 -10.45
N LYS A 2 -3.71 -20.89 -11.44
CA LYS A 2 -2.83 -20.89 -12.61
C LYS A 2 -3.36 -19.90 -13.64
N LEU A 3 -2.49 -18.97 -14.03
CA LEU A 3 -2.81 -18.00 -15.07
C LEU A 3 -1.88 -18.22 -16.25
N ASN A 4 -2.43 -18.30 -17.45
CA ASN A 4 -1.66 -18.34 -18.69
C ASN A 4 -1.33 -16.90 -19.10
N LEU A 5 -0.24 -16.38 -18.55
CA LEU A 5 0.17 -15.00 -18.82
C LEU A 5 1.09 -14.95 -20.02
N LYS A 6 0.80 -14.05 -20.95
CA LYS A 6 1.69 -13.68 -22.05
C LYS A 6 2.47 -12.42 -21.75
N ARG A 7 2.03 -11.65 -20.77
CA ARG A 7 2.65 -10.43 -20.28
C ARG A 7 2.60 -10.39 -18.75
N PRO A 8 3.46 -9.62 -18.11
CA PRO A 8 3.36 -9.41 -16.68
C PRO A 8 2.02 -8.78 -16.28
N LEU A 9 1.50 -9.17 -15.14
CA LEU A 9 0.35 -8.53 -14.50
C LEU A 9 0.82 -7.83 -13.23
N ALA A 10 0.30 -6.64 -13.00
CA ALA A 10 0.56 -5.90 -11.77
C ALA A 10 -0.72 -5.73 -10.97
N PHE A 11 -0.64 -6.01 -9.67
CA PHE A 11 -1.71 -5.80 -8.72
C PHE A 11 -1.26 -4.78 -7.71
N PHE A 12 -2.20 -3.93 -7.27
CA PHE A 12 -1.93 -2.91 -6.25
C PHE A 12 -2.76 -3.22 -5.02
N ASP A 13 -2.15 -3.08 -3.86
CA ASP A 13 -2.84 -3.15 -2.58
C ASP A 13 -2.50 -1.88 -1.80
N ILE A 14 -3.54 -1.19 -1.31
CA ILE A 14 -3.41 0.11 -0.69
C ILE A 14 -4.04 0.08 0.70
N GLU A 15 -3.29 0.55 1.70
CA GLU A 15 -3.81 0.84 3.02
C GLU A 15 -3.81 2.36 3.22
N SER A 16 -4.86 2.87 3.85
CA SER A 16 -5.07 4.32 3.98
C SER A 16 -5.59 4.69 5.36
N THR A 17 -5.71 6.01 5.59
CA THR A 17 -6.32 6.53 6.82
C THR A 17 -7.83 6.34 6.85
N GLY A 18 -8.46 6.05 5.71
CA GLY A 18 -9.90 5.82 5.62
C GLY A 18 -10.37 5.76 4.17
N THR A 19 -11.68 5.88 3.96
CA THR A 19 -12.30 5.70 2.65
C THR A 19 -12.72 7.00 1.97
N ASN A 20 -12.51 8.15 2.59
CA ASN A 20 -12.87 9.44 2.01
C ASN A 20 -11.75 9.93 1.09
N VAL A 21 -11.95 9.82 -0.22
CA VAL A 21 -10.94 10.17 -1.21
C VAL A 21 -10.54 11.65 -1.20
N GLY A 22 -11.38 12.52 -0.63
CA GLY A 22 -11.08 13.96 -0.53
C GLY A 22 -10.17 14.32 0.65
N SER A 23 -10.14 13.51 1.71
CA SER A 23 -9.43 13.82 2.95
C SER A 23 -8.49 12.73 3.44
N ASP A 24 -8.72 11.49 3.07
CA ASP A 24 -7.88 10.40 3.54
C ASP A 24 -6.63 10.23 2.68
N ARG A 25 -5.59 9.66 3.29
CA ARG A 25 -4.27 9.54 2.69
C ARG A 25 -3.78 8.11 2.73
N ILE A 26 -2.94 7.76 1.76
CA ILE A 26 -2.33 6.43 1.69
C ILE A 26 -1.23 6.32 2.75
N VAL A 27 -1.18 5.19 3.47
CA VAL A 27 -0.13 4.88 4.46
C VAL A 27 0.76 3.72 4.00
N GLU A 28 0.26 2.85 3.14
CA GLU A 28 1.05 1.77 2.57
C GLU A 28 0.56 1.45 1.16
N LEU A 29 1.53 1.23 0.28
CA LEU A 29 1.26 0.80 -1.10
C LEU A 29 2.12 -0.42 -1.39
N SER A 30 1.48 -1.49 -1.81
CA SER A 30 2.16 -2.70 -2.29
C SER A 30 1.88 -2.89 -3.77
N VAL A 31 2.92 -3.21 -4.52
CA VAL A 31 2.81 -3.58 -5.93
C VAL A 31 3.29 -5.01 -6.08
N ILE A 32 2.44 -5.87 -6.60
CA ILE A 32 2.75 -7.28 -6.85
C ILE A 32 2.77 -7.48 -8.36
N LYS A 33 3.92 -7.84 -8.90
CA LYS A 33 4.08 -8.12 -10.32
C LYS A 33 4.21 -9.62 -10.52
N MET A 34 3.33 -10.19 -11.33
CA MET A 34 3.37 -11.60 -11.71
C MET A 34 3.91 -11.70 -13.14
N ASN A 35 4.97 -12.46 -13.32
CA ASN A 35 5.61 -12.66 -14.62
C ASN A 35 5.07 -13.91 -15.32
N PRO A 36 5.18 -13.99 -16.67
CA PRO A 36 4.69 -15.17 -17.41
C PRO A 36 5.35 -16.48 -17.01
N ASP A 37 6.56 -16.45 -16.46
CA ASP A 37 7.28 -17.64 -15.99
C ASP A 37 6.80 -18.13 -14.61
N GLY A 38 5.83 -17.45 -14.01
CA GLY A 38 5.29 -17.78 -12.69
C GLY A 38 6.00 -17.10 -11.53
N SER A 39 7.06 -16.35 -11.78
CA SER A 39 7.75 -15.61 -10.72
C SER A 39 6.95 -14.38 -10.30
N GLU A 40 7.12 -13.98 -9.04
CA GLU A 40 6.49 -12.79 -8.47
C GLU A 40 7.55 -11.82 -7.97
N GLU A 41 7.26 -10.53 -8.14
CA GLU A 41 8.05 -9.46 -7.56
C GLU A 41 7.10 -8.61 -6.72
N VAL A 42 7.49 -8.34 -5.47
CA VAL A 42 6.68 -7.55 -4.54
C VAL A 42 7.51 -6.37 -4.04
N LYS A 43 6.93 -5.18 -4.14
CA LYS A 43 7.49 -3.98 -3.52
C LYS A 43 6.44 -3.31 -2.67
N THR A 44 6.84 -2.94 -1.45
CA THR A 44 5.95 -2.29 -0.50
C THR A 44 6.62 -1.00 0.00
N TRP A 45 5.84 0.08 -0.01
CA TRP A 45 6.26 1.36 0.54
C TRP A 45 5.30 1.77 1.63
N ARG A 46 5.85 2.23 2.75
CA ARG A 46 5.07 2.93 3.79
C ARG A 46 5.38 4.41 3.69
N MET A 47 4.39 5.23 4.05
CA MET A 47 4.51 6.67 3.96
C MET A 47 3.79 7.36 5.10
N ASN A 48 4.32 8.51 5.48
CA ASN A 48 3.68 9.34 6.48
C ASN A 48 2.53 10.11 5.82
N PRO A 49 1.27 9.89 6.25
CA PRO A 49 0.13 10.54 5.60
C PRO A 49 0.01 12.03 5.94
N GLY A 50 0.82 12.56 6.88
CA GLY A 50 0.74 13.94 7.30
C GLY A 50 -0.47 14.24 8.17
N MET A 51 -1.14 13.21 8.66
CA MET A 51 -2.29 13.31 9.56
C MET A 51 -2.32 12.07 10.46
N PRO A 52 -2.98 12.16 11.64
CA PRO A 52 -3.15 10.96 12.47
C PRO A 52 -3.97 9.89 11.76
N ILE A 53 -3.59 8.63 11.96
CA ILE A 53 -4.37 7.51 11.45
C ILE A 53 -5.52 7.25 12.44
N PRO A 54 -6.79 7.30 12.00
CA PRO A 54 -7.90 6.96 12.88
C PRO A 54 -7.74 5.54 13.44
N LEU A 55 -8.04 5.37 14.72
CA LEU A 55 -7.88 4.07 15.38
C LEU A 55 -8.64 2.96 14.66
N GLU A 56 -9.83 3.24 14.17
CA GLU A 56 -10.65 2.27 13.43
C GLU A 56 -9.93 1.76 12.18
N SER A 57 -9.18 2.63 11.50
CA SER A 57 -8.39 2.23 10.33
C SER A 57 -7.20 1.38 10.76
N SER A 58 -6.49 1.80 11.81
CA SER A 58 -5.36 1.03 12.35
C SER A 58 -5.77 -0.36 12.79
N LEU A 59 -6.96 -0.51 13.35
CA LEU A 59 -7.49 -1.82 13.76
C LEU A 59 -7.76 -2.74 12.57
N VAL A 60 -8.03 -2.17 11.40
CA VAL A 60 -8.27 -2.95 10.18
C VAL A 60 -6.95 -3.40 9.55
N HIS A 61 -6.01 -2.48 9.33
CA HIS A 61 -4.77 -2.80 8.59
C HIS A 61 -3.54 -3.01 9.47
N GLY A 62 -3.65 -2.76 10.77
CA GLY A 62 -2.54 -3.00 11.69
C GLY A 62 -1.41 -1.97 11.64
N ILE A 63 -1.59 -0.87 10.91
CA ILE A 63 -0.59 0.20 10.81
C ILE A 63 -1.00 1.34 11.74
N TYR A 64 -0.07 1.71 12.64
CA TYR A 64 -0.30 2.78 13.63
C TYR A 64 0.64 3.94 13.36
N ASP A 65 0.32 5.11 13.93
CA ASP A 65 1.12 6.33 13.74
C ASP A 65 2.61 6.10 14.02
N GLU A 66 2.94 5.32 15.02
CA GLU A 66 4.32 5.02 15.39
C GLU A 66 5.09 4.27 14.28
N HIS A 67 4.38 3.55 13.41
CA HIS A 67 5.00 2.78 12.33
C HIS A 67 5.41 3.66 11.15
N ILE A 68 4.81 4.84 11.00
CA ILE A 68 4.98 5.66 9.80
C ILE A 68 5.50 7.07 10.10
N LYS A 69 5.73 7.41 11.37
CA LYS A 69 6.14 8.77 11.75
C LYS A 69 7.44 9.22 11.10
N ASP A 70 8.35 8.28 10.85
CA ASP A 70 9.67 8.55 10.25
C ASP A 70 9.71 8.22 8.77
N GLU A 71 8.59 7.82 8.18
CA GLU A 71 8.52 7.50 6.77
C GLU A 71 8.33 8.76 5.93
N PRO A 72 8.79 8.77 4.67
CA PRO A 72 8.60 9.92 3.79
C PRO A 72 7.13 10.10 3.42
N ALA A 73 6.78 11.32 3.04
CA ALA A 73 5.46 11.61 2.49
C ALA A 73 5.34 10.96 1.10
N PHE A 74 4.11 10.70 0.65
CA PHE A 74 3.86 10.09 -0.65
C PHE A 74 4.54 10.86 -1.79
N GLU A 75 4.51 12.18 -1.73
CA GLU A 75 5.10 13.05 -2.76
C GLU A 75 6.62 12.93 -2.84
N ALA A 76 7.27 12.38 -1.82
CA ALA A 76 8.73 12.22 -1.79
C ALA A 76 9.20 10.87 -2.35
N LEU A 77 8.27 10.02 -2.74
CA LEU A 77 8.57 8.70 -3.26
C LEU A 77 8.72 8.67 -4.78
#